data_b038670e813da379089ff1333d469c62
#
_entry.id   b038670e813da379089ff1333d469c62
#
_cell.length_a   1.000
_cell.length_b   1.000
_cell.length_c   1.000
_cell.angle_alpha   90.00
_cell.angle_beta   90.00
_cell.angle_gamma   90.00
#
_symmetry.space_group_name_H-M   'P 1'
#
loop_
_entity.id
_entity.type
_entity.pdbx_description
1 polymer ?
#
loop_
_entity_poly.entity_id
_entity_poly.type
_entity_poly.pdbx_seq_one_letter_code
_entity_poly.pdbx_strand_id
1 'polypeptide(L)'
;EKELQELMLRLRYAQVPTVAAIRGMALGGGCELAVHCARRVAIMESYLGLVEVGVGLVPGAGGLTYIARRAAENAQASTGKDLLPFLTEGFTAAAMAKVGTSALESRKLGYLLWSDVIVPHKDELLYVAIQEAKAMHQGGWRPPLKRQFQAAGRDGKATILGQLVNMRDGGFISQHDFHIAGLIAGVLTGGDVDPGTLVDEEYLMPLERRAFTALLGHPKT
;
A
#
# COMPACT_ATOMS: atom_id res chain seq x y z
N GLU A 1 -10.56 3.46 -12.83
CA GLU A 1 -10.07 3.21 -11.45
C GLU A 1 -11.05 2.47 -10.57
N LYS A 2 -12.34 2.84 -10.54
CA LYS A 2 -13.34 2.18 -9.71
C LYS A 2 -13.35 0.66 -9.94
N GLU A 3 -13.44 0.22 -11.20
CA GLU A 3 -13.42 -1.20 -11.55
C GLU A 3 -12.12 -1.89 -11.12
N LEU A 4 -10.99 -1.19 -11.19
CA LEU A 4 -9.70 -1.72 -10.75
C LEU A 4 -9.67 -1.88 -9.22
N GLN A 5 -10.16 -0.90 -8.46
CA GLN A 5 -10.30 -0.99 -7.01
C GLN A 5 -11.23 -2.15 -6.59
N GLU A 6 -12.35 -2.31 -7.29
CA GLU A 6 -13.27 -3.44 -7.07
C GLU A 6 -12.59 -4.77 -7.35
N LEU A 7 -11.75 -4.85 -8.41
CA LEU A 7 -10.95 -6.03 -8.70
C LEU A 7 -9.96 -6.34 -7.56
N MET A 8 -9.28 -5.33 -7.03
CA MET A 8 -8.35 -5.52 -5.90
C MET A 8 -9.05 -6.09 -4.67
N LEU A 9 -10.23 -5.57 -4.32
CA LEU A 9 -11.03 -6.13 -3.23
C LEU A 9 -11.52 -7.57 -3.54
N ARG A 10 -11.88 -7.85 -4.78
CA ARG A 10 -12.24 -9.23 -5.19
C ARG A 10 -11.08 -10.20 -5.06
N LEU A 11 -9.86 -9.79 -5.39
CA LEU A 11 -8.65 -10.61 -5.19
C LEU A 11 -8.41 -10.87 -3.70
N ARG A 12 -8.48 -9.82 -2.88
CA ARG A 12 -8.24 -9.90 -1.45
C ARG A 12 -9.25 -10.81 -0.73
N TYR A 13 -10.53 -10.71 -1.09
CA TYR A 13 -11.63 -11.43 -0.44
C TYR A 13 -12.10 -12.65 -1.25
N ALA A 14 -11.27 -13.14 -2.17
CA ALA A 14 -11.61 -14.31 -2.98
C ALA A 14 -11.78 -15.57 -2.15
N GLN A 15 -12.80 -16.36 -2.48
CA GLN A 15 -13.07 -17.65 -1.82
C GLN A 15 -12.03 -18.73 -2.18
N VAL A 16 -11.17 -18.44 -3.14
CA VAL A 16 -10.02 -19.25 -3.52
C VAL A 16 -8.73 -18.49 -3.22
N PRO A 17 -7.63 -19.16 -2.84
CA PRO A 17 -6.37 -18.47 -2.62
C PRO A 17 -5.83 -17.84 -3.90
N THR A 18 -5.46 -16.58 -3.83
CA THR A 18 -4.81 -15.83 -4.90
C THR A 18 -3.32 -15.69 -4.60
N VAL A 19 -2.45 -16.04 -5.54
CA VAL A 19 -1.00 -15.99 -5.35
C VAL A 19 -0.36 -15.16 -6.45
N ALA A 20 0.33 -14.09 -6.08
CA ALA A 20 1.14 -13.29 -7.00
C ALA A 20 2.53 -13.90 -7.15
N ALA A 21 2.89 -14.33 -8.36
CA ALA A 21 4.23 -14.78 -8.70
C ALA A 21 5.01 -13.59 -9.29
N ILE A 22 6.02 -13.08 -8.57
CA ILE A 22 6.68 -11.81 -8.87
C ILE A 22 8.10 -12.04 -9.35
N ARG A 23 8.41 -11.48 -10.55
CA ARG A 23 9.76 -11.49 -11.12
C ARG A 23 10.07 -10.13 -11.73
N GLY A 24 11.22 -9.57 -11.38
CA GLY A 24 11.60 -8.24 -11.85
C GLY A 24 10.74 -7.14 -11.22
N MET A 25 10.27 -6.20 -12.02
CA MET A 25 9.56 -5.02 -11.55
C MET A 25 8.06 -5.27 -11.41
N ALA A 26 7.53 -5.05 -10.20
CA ALA A 26 6.11 -4.96 -9.89
C ALA A 26 5.87 -3.58 -9.26
N LEU A 27 5.76 -2.55 -10.09
CA LEU A 27 5.68 -1.16 -9.71
C LEU A 27 4.27 -0.60 -9.93
N GLY A 28 3.88 0.41 -9.15
CA GLY A 28 2.58 1.06 -9.27
C GLY A 28 1.43 0.06 -9.19
N GLY A 29 0.54 0.06 -10.17
CA GLY A 29 -0.58 -0.89 -10.25
C GLY A 29 -0.19 -2.37 -10.18
N GLY A 30 1.03 -2.73 -10.62
CA GLY A 30 1.58 -4.09 -10.45
C GLY A 30 1.87 -4.41 -9.00
N CYS A 31 2.38 -3.44 -8.22
CA CYS A 31 2.55 -3.56 -6.78
C CYS A 31 1.19 -3.64 -6.08
N GLU A 32 0.25 -2.77 -6.46
CA GLU A 32 -1.11 -2.75 -5.92
C GLU A 32 -1.82 -4.10 -6.10
N LEU A 33 -1.72 -4.70 -7.29
CA LEU A 33 -2.26 -6.04 -7.54
C LEU A 33 -1.60 -7.08 -6.64
N ALA A 34 -0.28 -7.07 -6.54
CA ALA A 34 0.46 -8.05 -5.75
C ALA A 34 0.09 -8.00 -4.25
N VAL A 35 -0.02 -6.80 -3.66
CA VAL A 35 -0.34 -6.65 -2.23
C VAL A 35 -1.79 -7.00 -1.88
N HIS A 36 -2.67 -7.08 -2.88
CA HIS A 36 -4.06 -7.53 -2.69
C HIS A 36 -4.25 -9.04 -2.90
N CYS A 37 -3.23 -9.75 -3.39
CA CYS A 37 -3.27 -11.22 -3.39
C CYS A 37 -3.12 -11.77 -1.97
N ALA A 38 -3.66 -12.98 -1.75
CA ALA A 38 -3.58 -13.66 -0.47
C ALA A 38 -2.13 -13.99 -0.09
N ARG A 39 -1.29 -14.31 -1.08
CA ARG A 39 0.13 -14.64 -0.92
C ARG A 39 0.95 -14.05 -2.06
N ARG A 40 2.19 -13.69 -1.79
CA ARG A 40 3.18 -13.32 -2.80
C ARG A 40 4.32 -14.32 -2.75
N VAL A 41 4.76 -14.74 -3.93
CA VAL A 41 5.98 -15.51 -4.13
C VAL A 41 6.86 -14.67 -5.03
N ALA A 42 7.99 -14.23 -4.54
CA ALA A 42 8.87 -13.31 -5.27
C ALA A 42 10.27 -13.92 -5.43
N ILE A 43 10.89 -13.75 -6.58
CA ILE A 43 12.32 -14.04 -6.70
C ILE A 43 13.13 -12.99 -5.93
N MET A 44 14.36 -13.34 -5.52
CA MET A 44 15.24 -12.44 -4.79
C MET A 44 15.40 -11.08 -5.50
N GLU A 45 15.54 -11.08 -6.82
CA GLU A 45 15.68 -9.90 -7.67
C GLU A 45 14.31 -9.38 -8.12
N SER A 46 13.44 -9.08 -7.16
CA SER A 46 12.15 -8.42 -7.39
C SER A 46 12.13 -7.03 -6.80
N TYR A 47 11.56 -6.10 -7.57
CA TYR A 47 11.51 -4.67 -7.29
C TYR A 47 10.06 -4.25 -7.12
N LEU A 48 9.63 -3.97 -5.90
CA LEU A 48 8.25 -3.57 -5.61
C LEU A 48 8.21 -2.15 -5.06
N GLY A 49 7.23 -1.38 -5.48
CA GLY A 49 7.01 -0.03 -4.98
C GLY A 49 5.81 0.65 -5.60
N LEU A 50 5.28 1.62 -4.87
CA LEU A 50 4.28 2.57 -5.36
C LEU A 50 5.04 3.78 -5.87
N VAL A 51 5.02 4.00 -7.17
CA VAL A 51 5.90 4.94 -7.88
C VAL A 51 5.15 6.08 -8.57
N GLU A 52 3.85 6.16 -8.35
CA GLU A 52 2.92 7.08 -9.02
C GLU A 52 3.32 8.54 -8.86
N VAL A 53 3.92 8.91 -7.72
CA VAL A 53 4.43 10.27 -7.46
C VAL A 53 5.49 10.68 -8.49
N GLY A 54 6.28 9.73 -8.97
CA GLY A 54 7.29 9.96 -10.00
C GLY A 54 6.73 10.42 -11.35
N VAL A 55 5.42 10.26 -11.57
CA VAL A 55 4.70 10.73 -12.76
C VAL A 55 3.60 11.73 -12.40
N GLY A 56 3.66 12.34 -11.22
CA GLY A 56 2.74 13.39 -10.79
C GLY A 56 1.40 12.90 -10.24
N LEU A 57 1.25 11.60 -9.98
CA LEU A 57 0.02 10.99 -9.50
C LEU A 57 0.16 10.41 -8.08
N VAL A 58 -0.94 9.92 -7.54
CA VAL A 58 -0.97 9.09 -6.33
C VAL A 58 -1.36 7.66 -6.71
N PRO A 59 -1.04 6.64 -5.92
CA PRO A 59 -1.63 5.31 -6.08
C PRO A 59 -3.15 5.39 -6.16
N GLY A 60 -3.77 4.68 -7.08
CA GLY A 60 -5.21 4.80 -7.36
C GLY A 60 -5.99 3.47 -7.35
N ALA A 61 -5.29 2.34 -7.28
CA ALA A 61 -5.91 1.02 -7.29
C ALA A 61 -5.95 0.32 -5.92
N GLY A 62 -5.82 1.08 -4.83
CA GLY A 62 -5.89 0.57 -3.46
C GLY A 62 -4.54 0.51 -2.75
N GLY A 63 -3.48 1.06 -3.32
CA GLY A 63 -2.14 1.08 -2.70
C GLY A 63 -2.09 1.86 -1.40
N LEU A 64 -2.70 3.03 -1.34
CA LEU A 64 -2.77 3.82 -0.12
C LEU A 64 -3.70 3.18 0.91
N THR A 65 -4.82 2.62 0.46
CA THR A 65 -5.74 1.85 1.29
C THR A 65 -5.04 0.65 1.93
N TYR A 66 -4.21 -0.08 1.16
CA TYR A 66 -3.36 -1.15 1.69
C TYR A 66 -2.42 -0.65 2.78
N ILE A 67 -1.70 0.47 2.55
CA ILE A 67 -0.76 1.05 3.53
C ILE A 67 -1.49 1.42 4.82
N ALA A 68 -2.61 2.13 4.73
CA ALA A 68 -3.38 2.56 5.91
C ALA A 68 -3.84 1.36 6.75
N ARG A 69 -4.39 0.34 6.09
CA ARG A 69 -4.81 -0.90 6.76
C ARG A 69 -3.62 -1.62 7.41
N ARG A 70 -2.49 -1.77 6.70
CA ARG A 70 -1.29 -2.42 7.24
C ARG A 70 -0.71 -1.66 8.44
N ALA A 71 -0.68 -0.34 8.37
CA ALA A 71 -0.26 0.49 9.51
C ALA A 71 -1.13 0.21 10.74
N ALA A 72 -2.44 0.15 10.58
CA ALA A 72 -3.37 -0.17 11.65
C ALA A 72 -3.18 -1.59 12.21
N GLU A 73 -2.99 -2.59 11.34
CA GLU A 73 -2.69 -3.98 11.75
C GLU A 73 -1.38 -4.05 12.55
N ASN A 74 -0.32 -3.38 12.09
CA ASN A 74 0.97 -3.34 12.78
C ASN A 74 0.88 -2.60 14.13
N ALA A 75 0.15 -1.50 14.19
CA ALA A 75 -0.10 -0.78 15.43
C ALA A 75 -0.81 -1.65 16.47
N GLN A 76 -1.86 -2.37 16.07
CA GLN A 76 -2.58 -3.29 16.95
C GLN A 76 -1.70 -4.44 17.46
N ALA A 77 -0.76 -4.91 16.65
CA ALA A 77 0.18 -5.97 17.03
C ALA A 77 1.35 -5.45 17.88
N SER A 78 1.59 -4.14 17.91
CA SER A 78 2.66 -3.53 18.69
C SER A 78 2.27 -3.31 20.15
N THR A 79 3.26 -3.23 21.05
CA THR A 79 3.03 -3.00 22.47
C THR A 79 2.42 -1.60 22.74
N GLY A 80 2.85 -0.59 21.99
CA GLY A 80 2.41 0.81 22.18
C GLY A 80 1.08 1.13 21.51
N LYS A 81 0.61 0.29 20.59
CA LYS A 81 -0.60 0.49 19.80
C LYS A 81 -0.71 1.85 19.10
N ASP A 82 0.42 2.54 18.94
CA ASP A 82 0.49 3.83 18.25
C ASP A 82 0.48 3.63 16.73
N LEU A 83 -0.51 4.24 16.08
CA LEU A 83 -0.71 4.13 14.64
C LEU A 83 0.27 5.01 13.85
N LEU A 84 0.61 6.19 14.38
CA LEU A 84 1.28 7.23 13.62
C LEU A 84 2.68 6.84 13.11
N PRO A 85 3.56 6.15 13.87
CA PRO A 85 4.85 5.69 13.36
C PRO A 85 4.72 4.79 12.12
N PHE A 86 3.83 3.79 12.17
CA PHE A 86 3.62 2.86 11.05
C PHE A 86 3.01 3.56 9.84
N LEU A 87 2.11 4.53 10.08
CA LEU A 87 1.48 5.31 9.02
C LEU A 87 2.50 6.23 8.35
N THR A 88 3.38 6.88 9.13
CA THR A 88 4.44 7.77 8.62
C THR A 88 5.48 6.99 7.81
N GLU A 89 5.82 5.75 8.22
CA GLU A 89 6.71 4.89 7.46
C GLU A 89 6.12 4.55 6.08
N GLY A 90 4.87 4.10 6.05
CA GLY A 90 4.17 3.82 4.79
C GLY A 90 3.95 5.06 3.93
N PHE A 91 3.61 6.20 4.55
CA PHE A 91 3.53 7.50 3.88
C PHE A 91 4.86 7.85 3.20
N THR A 92 5.96 7.73 3.93
CA THR A 92 7.30 8.05 3.38
C THR A 92 7.65 7.14 2.21
N ALA A 93 7.30 5.86 2.27
CA ALA A 93 7.53 4.94 1.17
C ALA A 93 6.75 5.34 -0.10
N ALA A 94 5.48 5.70 0.03
CA ALA A 94 4.63 6.11 -1.09
C ALA A 94 4.99 7.52 -1.61
N ALA A 95 5.12 8.51 -0.72
CA ALA A 95 5.37 9.91 -1.10
C ALA A 95 6.76 10.13 -1.71
N MET A 96 7.74 9.29 -1.38
CA MET A 96 9.09 9.33 -1.96
C MET A 96 9.28 8.30 -3.08
N ALA A 97 8.22 7.65 -3.55
CA ALA A 97 8.25 6.62 -4.59
C ALA A 97 9.33 5.54 -4.32
N LYS A 98 9.48 5.12 -3.07
CA LYS A 98 10.51 4.13 -2.69
C LYS A 98 10.22 2.78 -3.30
N VAL A 99 11.23 2.24 -3.97
CA VAL A 99 11.21 0.91 -4.55
C VAL A 99 12.16 0.00 -3.79
N GLY A 100 11.71 -1.16 -3.37
CA GLY A 100 12.59 -2.19 -2.84
C GLY A 100 13.50 -2.73 -3.96
N THR A 101 14.80 -2.67 -3.75
CA THR A 101 15.82 -3.13 -4.71
C THR A 101 16.04 -4.64 -4.68
N SER A 102 15.33 -5.31 -3.81
CA SER A 102 15.27 -6.78 -3.67
C SER A 102 13.97 -7.19 -2.98
N ALA A 103 13.64 -8.47 -3.04
CA ALA A 103 12.50 -9.01 -2.28
C ALA A 103 12.67 -8.81 -0.76
N LEU A 104 13.90 -8.87 -0.23
CA LEU A 104 14.17 -8.62 1.18
C LEU A 104 13.91 -7.16 1.57
N GLU A 105 14.30 -6.21 0.74
CA GLU A 105 14.02 -4.79 0.97
C GLU A 105 12.53 -4.48 0.80
N SER A 106 11.88 -5.07 -0.21
CA SER A 106 10.43 -4.98 -0.41
C SER A 106 9.65 -5.48 0.82
N ARG A 107 10.19 -6.47 1.55
CA ARG A 107 9.63 -6.93 2.82
C ARG A 107 9.79 -5.88 3.94
N LYS A 108 10.93 -5.21 4.01
CA LYS A 108 11.16 -4.10 4.95
C LYS A 108 10.22 -2.92 4.68
N LEU A 109 9.97 -2.63 3.41
CA LEU A 109 9.02 -1.58 2.98
C LEU A 109 7.54 -1.98 3.16
N GLY A 110 7.26 -3.23 3.54
CA GLY A 110 5.89 -3.71 3.80
C GLY A 110 5.13 -4.19 2.56
N TYR A 111 5.74 -4.23 1.38
CA TYR A 111 5.12 -4.76 0.16
C TYR A 111 5.12 -6.29 0.13
N LEU A 112 6.11 -6.93 0.75
CA LEU A 112 6.08 -8.36 1.06
C LEU A 112 5.92 -8.56 2.57
N LEU A 113 5.15 -9.56 2.95
CA LEU A 113 4.94 -9.94 4.35
C LEU A 113 5.93 -11.03 4.77
N TRP A 114 6.07 -11.24 6.07
CA TRP A 114 6.88 -12.34 6.59
C TRP A 114 6.36 -13.71 6.20
N SER A 115 5.06 -13.82 5.96
CA SER A 115 4.41 -15.04 5.46
C SER A 115 4.65 -15.29 3.97
N ASP A 116 5.13 -14.31 3.20
CA ASP A 116 5.39 -14.45 1.77
C ASP A 116 6.69 -15.20 1.52
N VAL A 117 6.77 -15.87 0.37
CA VAL A 117 7.90 -16.72 0.01
C VAL A 117 8.87 -15.96 -0.88
N ILE A 118 10.15 -16.05 -0.58
CA ILE A 118 11.23 -15.54 -1.44
C ILE A 118 11.97 -16.73 -2.03
N VAL A 119 12.01 -16.79 -3.35
CA VAL A 119 12.65 -17.88 -4.12
C VAL A 119 13.98 -17.37 -4.69
N PRO A 120 15.10 -18.01 -4.37
CA PRO A 120 16.39 -17.60 -4.91
C PRO A 120 16.50 -17.78 -6.43
N HIS A 121 15.92 -18.86 -6.97
CA HIS A 121 16.06 -19.22 -8.38
C HIS A 121 14.79 -18.89 -9.17
N LYS A 122 14.96 -18.10 -10.22
CA LYS A 122 13.84 -17.59 -11.04
C LYS A 122 12.99 -18.67 -11.70
N ASP A 123 13.60 -19.80 -12.07
CA ASP A 123 12.91 -20.85 -12.81
C ASP A 123 12.01 -21.71 -11.90
N GLU A 124 12.19 -21.61 -10.58
CA GLU A 124 11.32 -22.26 -9.59
C GLU A 124 10.11 -21.42 -9.21
N LEU A 125 10.07 -20.15 -9.60
CA LEU A 125 9.03 -19.19 -9.15
C LEU A 125 7.62 -19.72 -9.37
N LEU A 126 7.30 -20.13 -10.59
CA LEU A 126 5.95 -20.56 -10.93
C LEU A 126 5.58 -21.86 -10.23
N TYR A 127 6.54 -22.80 -10.13
CA TYR A 127 6.33 -24.03 -9.39
C TYR A 127 5.99 -23.76 -7.93
N VAL A 128 6.79 -22.93 -7.24
CA VAL A 128 6.57 -22.59 -5.84
C VAL A 128 5.24 -21.84 -5.66
N ALA A 129 4.91 -20.89 -6.53
CA ALA A 129 3.64 -20.17 -6.47
C ALA A 129 2.42 -21.11 -6.59
N ILE A 130 2.50 -22.10 -7.49
CA ILE A 130 1.45 -23.12 -7.64
C ILE A 130 1.36 -24.00 -6.39
N GLN A 131 2.50 -24.41 -5.80
CA GLN A 131 2.48 -25.21 -4.56
C GLN A 131 1.90 -24.41 -3.38
N GLU A 132 2.24 -23.13 -3.25
CA GLU A 132 1.63 -22.25 -2.23
C GLU A 132 0.11 -22.15 -2.40
N ALA A 133 -0.39 -21.95 -3.62
CA ALA A 133 -1.83 -21.92 -3.88
C ALA A 133 -2.52 -23.24 -3.51
N LYS A 134 -1.91 -24.39 -3.87
CA LYS A 134 -2.41 -25.73 -3.53
C LYS A 134 -2.40 -25.96 -2.02
N ALA A 135 -1.30 -25.62 -1.35
CA ALA A 135 -1.16 -25.78 0.10
C ALA A 135 -2.19 -24.96 0.87
N MET A 136 -2.41 -23.70 0.46
CA MET A 136 -3.44 -22.84 1.05
C MET A 136 -4.85 -23.45 0.85
N HIS A 137 -5.15 -23.93 -0.35
CA HIS A 137 -6.44 -24.55 -0.64
C HIS A 137 -6.66 -25.83 0.19
N GLN A 138 -5.69 -26.73 0.22
CA GLN A 138 -5.73 -27.98 0.99
C GLN A 138 -5.78 -27.74 2.50
N GLY A 139 -5.14 -26.66 2.97
CA GLY A 139 -5.19 -26.21 4.36
C GLY A 139 -6.51 -25.57 4.79
N GLY A 140 -7.52 -25.58 3.91
CA GLY A 140 -8.84 -25.02 4.22
C GLY A 140 -8.89 -23.51 4.16
N TRP A 141 -8.33 -22.93 3.09
CA TRP A 141 -8.34 -21.49 2.85
C TRP A 141 -9.67 -20.82 3.19
N ARG A 142 -9.58 -19.71 3.86
CA ARG A 142 -10.68 -18.77 4.08
C ARG A 142 -10.19 -17.37 3.81
N PRO A 143 -10.96 -16.53 3.11
CA PRO A 143 -10.60 -15.12 2.92
C PRO A 143 -10.54 -14.42 4.28
N PRO A 144 -9.74 -13.36 4.40
CA PRO A 144 -9.72 -12.54 5.61
C PRO A 144 -11.10 -11.92 5.85
N LEU A 145 -11.43 -11.69 7.10
CA LEU A 145 -12.67 -10.96 7.44
C LEU A 145 -12.50 -9.46 7.09
N LYS A 146 -13.55 -8.87 6.54
CA LYS A 146 -13.64 -7.41 6.43
C LYS A 146 -13.67 -6.82 7.83
N ARG A 147 -12.73 -5.92 8.13
CA ARG A 147 -12.60 -5.30 9.44
C ARG A 147 -12.47 -3.81 9.30
N GLN A 148 -13.08 -3.10 10.24
CA GLN A 148 -12.80 -1.68 10.43
C GLN A 148 -11.53 -1.51 11.26
N PHE A 149 -10.84 -0.42 11.03
CA PHE A 149 -9.65 0.00 11.77
C PHE A 149 -9.68 1.49 12.04
N GLN A 150 -8.93 1.92 13.04
CA GLN A 150 -8.90 3.33 13.44
C GLN A 150 -8.12 4.16 12.42
N ALA A 151 -8.68 5.29 12.02
CA ALA A 151 -8.00 6.30 11.24
C ALA A 151 -7.21 7.24 12.16
N ALA A 152 -6.08 7.75 11.66
CA ALA A 152 -5.31 8.78 12.38
C ALA A 152 -6.00 10.16 12.35
N GLY A 153 -6.92 10.37 11.41
CA GLY A 153 -7.74 11.56 11.30
C GLY A 153 -6.96 12.85 11.05
N ARG A 154 -7.61 13.96 11.37
CA ARG A 154 -7.05 15.32 11.17
C ARG A 154 -5.73 15.55 11.90
N ASP A 155 -5.54 15.00 13.08
CA ASP A 155 -4.32 15.19 13.88
C ASP A 155 -3.12 14.47 13.25
N GLY A 156 -3.34 13.21 12.80
CA GLY A 156 -2.32 12.47 12.06
C GLY A 156 -1.93 13.16 10.75
N LYS A 157 -2.93 13.69 10.02
CA LYS A 157 -2.70 14.49 8.82
C LYS A 157 -1.88 15.74 9.13
N ALA A 158 -2.24 16.49 10.16
CA ALA A 158 -1.53 17.71 10.56
C ALA A 158 -0.06 17.42 10.91
N THR A 159 0.20 16.32 11.59
CA THR A 159 1.57 15.89 11.94
C THR A 159 2.39 15.59 10.69
N ILE A 160 1.84 14.85 9.72
CA ILE A 160 2.53 14.54 8.46
C ILE A 160 2.75 15.82 7.64
N LEU A 161 1.74 16.70 7.54
CA LEU A 161 1.85 17.96 6.82
C LEU A 161 2.91 18.89 7.44
N GLY A 162 3.06 18.91 8.78
CA GLY A 162 4.12 19.66 9.45
C GLY A 162 5.51 19.25 9.01
N GLN A 163 5.75 17.94 8.81
CA GLN A 163 7.01 17.44 8.27
C GLN A 163 7.21 17.86 6.81
N LEU A 164 6.15 17.80 5.99
CA LEU A 164 6.19 18.22 4.58
C LEU A 164 6.47 19.71 4.42
N VAL A 165 5.94 20.57 5.29
CA VAL A 165 6.23 22.00 5.29
C VAL A 165 7.73 22.24 5.46
N ASN A 166 8.37 21.57 6.41
CA ASN A 166 9.81 21.67 6.62
C ASN A 166 10.60 21.22 5.37
N MET A 167 10.17 20.16 4.69
CA MET A 167 10.82 19.69 3.47
C MET A 167 10.66 20.68 2.31
N ARG A 168 9.47 21.25 2.15
CA ARG A 168 9.20 22.27 1.11
C ARG A 168 10.01 23.55 1.37
N ASP A 169 9.94 24.06 2.59
CA ASP A 169 10.59 25.34 2.94
C ASP A 169 12.12 25.20 2.98
N GLY A 170 12.63 23.99 3.24
CA GLY A 170 14.04 23.63 3.09
C GLY A 170 14.48 23.36 1.64
N GLY A 171 13.56 23.42 0.65
CA GLY A 171 13.88 23.20 -0.76
C GLY A 171 14.13 21.75 -1.17
N PHE A 172 13.75 20.77 -0.33
CA PHE A 172 13.93 19.34 -0.60
C PHE A 172 12.82 18.78 -1.51
N ILE A 173 11.65 19.41 -1.53
CA ILE A 173 10.52 19.05 -2.40
C ILE A 173 9.94 20.31 -3.06
N SER A 174 9.37 20.14 -4.26
CA SER A 174 8.67 21.22 -4.95
C SER A 174 7.30 21.51 -4.33
N GLN A 175 6.67 22.62 -4.71
CA GLN A 175 5.29 22.92 -4.33
C GLN A 175 4.31 21.85 -4.88
N HIS A 176 4.61 21.28 -6.04
CA HIS A 176 3.79 20.22 -6.62
C HIS A 176 3.94 18.89 -5.85
N ASP A 177 5.17 18.52 -5.49
CA ASP A 177 5.41 17.35 -4.64
C ASP A 177 4.72 17.49 -3.28
N PHE A 178 4.78 18.70 -2.70
CA PHE A 178 4.04 19.00 -1.46
C PHE A 178 2.53 18.79 -1.62
N HIS A 179 1.96 19.22 -2.75
CA HIS A 179 0.54 19.04 -3.05
C HIS A 179 0.18 17.56 -3.16
N ILE A 180 0.94 16.78 -3.94
CA ILE A 180 0.72 15.33 -4.12
C ILE A 180 0.86 14.60 -2.78
N ALA A 181 1.93 14.87 -2.03
CA ALA A 181 2.16 14.26 -0.73
C ALA A 181 1.06 14.61 0.28
N GLY A 182 0.50 15.83 0.21
CA GLY A 182 -0.65 16.25 1.01
C GLY A 182 -1.92 15.46 0.69
N LEU A 183 -2.14 15.09 -0.57
CA LEU A 183 -3.24 14.21 -0.98
C LEU A 183 -3.03 12.79 -0.44
N ILE A 184 -1.81 12.25 -0.56
CA ILE A 184 -1.45 10.93 0.02
C ILE A 184 -1.72 10.93 1.53
N ALA A 185 -1.23 11.94 2.26
CA ALA A 185 -1.46 12.08 3.70
C ALA A 185 -2.96 12.10 4.03
N GLY A 186 -3.76 12.84 3.23
CA GLY A 186 -5.20 12.90 3.39
C GLY A 186 -5.89 11.54 3.27
N VAL A 187 -5.51 10.74 2.28
CA VAL A 187 -6.06 9.38 2.10
C VAL A 187 -5.65 8.46 3.25
N LEU A 188 -4.36 8.40 3.56
CA LEU A 188 -3.80 7.50 4.57
C LEU A 188 -4.37 7.75 5.97
N THR A 189 -4.71 8.99 6.28
CA THR A 189 -5.27 9.36 7.60
C THR A 189 -6.79 9.26 7.70
N GLY A 190 -7.46 8.86 6.60
CA GLY A 190 -8.93 8.69 6.58
C GLY A 190 -9.71 9.92 6.12
N GLY A 191 -9.04 10.94 5.57
CA GLY A 191 -9.69 12.18 5.12
C GLY A 191 -9.96 13.14 6.26
N ASP A 192 -11.13 13.79 6.20
CA ASP A 192 -11.55 14.80 7.22
C ASP A 192 -12.41 14.15 8.30
N VAL A 193 -11.78 13.33 9.12
CA VAL A 193 -12.40 12.63 10.26
C VAL A 193 -11.60 12.87 11.54
N ASP A 194 -12.23 12.62 12.68
CA ASP A 194 -11.55 12.68 13.97
C ASP A 194 -10.62 11.47 14.18
N PRO A 195 -9.53 11.62 14.95
CA PRO A 195 -8.68 10.51 15.34
C PRO A 195 -9.50 9.39 16.01
N GLY A 196 -9.20 8.14 15.64
CA GLY A 196 -9.90 6.98 16.17
C GLY A 196 -11.22 6.65 15.46
N THR A 197 -11.65 7.44 14.47
CA THR A 197 -12.80 7.09 13.64
C THR A 197 -12.56 5.74 12.97
N LEU A 198 -13.56 4.85 13.05
CA LEU A 198 -13.49 3.55 12.42
C LEU A 198 -13.77 3.67 10.92
N VAL A 199 -12.84 3.22 10.12
CA VAL A 199 -12.91 3.19 8.66
C VAL A 199 -12.56 1.79 8.15
N ASP A 200 -12.90 1.52 6.91
CA ASP A 200 -12.54 0.29 6.20
C ASP A 200 -11.99 0.57 4.79
N GLU A 201 -11.67 -0.48 4.07
CA GLU A 201 -11.13 -0.35 2.72
C GLU A 201 -12.16 0.25 1.76
N GLU A 202 -13.44 -0.06 1.91
CA GLU A 202 -14.52 0.47 1.06
C GLU A 202 -14.73 1.98 1.28
N TYR A 203 -14.41 2.48 2.48
CA TYR A 203 -14.41 3.91 2.79
C TYR A 203 -13.17 4.64 2.21
N LEU A 204 -11.97 4.04 2.30
CA LEU A 204 -10.72 4.69 1.87
C LEU A 204 -10.56 4.73 0.35
N MET A 205 -10.96 3.69 -0.38
CA MET A 205 -10.80 3.62 -1.83
C MET A 205 -11.45 4.78 -2.60
N PRO A 206 -12.64 5.27 -2.26
CA PRO A 206 -13.18 6.50 -2.83
C PRO A 206 -12.35 7.76 -2.56
N LEU A 207 -11.67 7.86 -1.40
CA LEU A 207 -10.77 8.97 -1.11
C LEU A 207 -9.54 8.92 -2.02
N GLU A 208 -8.95 7.75 -2.16
CA GLU A 208 -7.81 7.48 -3.03
C GLU A 208 -8.15 7.83 -4.49
N ARG A 209 -9.28 7.34 -5.01
CA ARG A 209 -9.75 7.65 -6.37
C ARG A 209 -9.98 9.15 -6.58
N ARG A 210 -10.55 9.87 -5.60
CA ARG A 210 -10.73 11.32 -5.70
C ARG A 210 -9.39 12.05 -5.75
N ALA A 211 -8.41 11.64 -4.95
CA ALA A 211 -7.07 12.22 -4.97
C ALA A 211 -6.39 11.99 -6.33
N PHE A 212 -6.49 10.80 -6.88
CA PHE A 212 -5.94 10.47 -8.20
C PHE A 212 -6.61 11.29 -9.31
N THR A 213 -7.95 11.32 -9.36
CA THR A 213 -8.66 12.06 -10.42
C THR A 213 -8.45 13.56 -10.35
N ALA A 214 -8.24 14.12 -9.15
CA ALA A 214 -7.91 15.53 -9.00
C ALA A 214 -6.56 15.90 -9.64
N LEU A 215 -5.61 14.96 -9.68
CA LEU A 215 -4.29 15.18 -10.28
C LEU A 215 -4.30 15.03 -11.81
N LEU A 216 -5.20 14.23 -12.39
CA LEU A 216 -5.27 14.06 -13.85
C LEU A 216 -5.54 15.37 -14.60
N GLY A 217 -6.20 16.34 -13.98
CA GLY A 217 -6.43 17.66 -14.55
C GLY A 217 -5.43 18.72 -14.10
N HIS A 218 -4.40 18.36 -13.35
CA HIS A 218 -3.45 19.32 -12.82
C HIS A 218 -2.39 19.68 -13.88
N PRO A 219 -2.09 21.00 -14.12
CA PRO A 219 -1.20 21.43 -15.21
C PRO A 219 0.24 20.90 -15.13
N LYS A 220 0.64 20.36 -13.98
CA LYS A 220 1.99 19.81 -13.74
C LYS A 220 2.04 18.29 -13.70
N THR A 221 0.90 17.62 -13.87
CA THR A 221 0.78 16.17 -14.09
C THR A 221 0.67 15.84 -15.59
#